data_f08cf9fa97cd83beffbe8e713c424cc7
#
_entry.id   f08cf9fa97cd83beffbe8e713c424cc7
#
_cell.length_a   1.000
_cell.length_b   1.000
_cell.length_c   1.000
_cell.angle_alpha   90.00
_cell.angle_beta   90.00
_cell.angle_gamma   90.00
#
_symmetry.space_group_name_H-M   'P 1'
#
loop_
_entity.id
_entity.type
_entity.pdbx_description
1 polymer ?
#
loop_
_entity_poly.entity_id
_entity_poly.type
_entity_poly.pdbx_seq_one_letter_code
_entity_poly.pdbx_strand_id
1 'polypeptide(L)'
;MRKSTIIEDLQDMLYKELPKVFIDRDWGQLDLEQPPVGWPCILIDIEEVQPRPLTDGNERNKAIVVLKVANKRTNSSSAHAPRVSKEKSMETLNLTDDIQGFVKDYAAEGAEYSKLQAVSFYKLENLPGIEGYAMRYTTSYRGN
;
A
#
# COMPACT_ATOMS: atom_id res chain seq x y z
N MET A 1 -6.05 12.75 -16.53
CA MET A 1 -5.24 11.61 -16.03
C MET A 1 -6.16 10.46 -15.68
N ARG A 2 -5.76 9.24 -15.95
CA ARG A 2 -6.47 8.04 -15.50
C ARG A 2 -6.05 7.67 -14.10
N LYS A 3 -7.00 7.23 -13.28
CA LYS A 3 -6.69 6.79 -11.89
C LYS A 3 -5.69 5.63 -11.86
N SER A 4 -5.73 4.75 -12.86
CA SER A 4 -4.78 3.64 -12.97
C SER A 4 -3.33 4.09 -13.06
N THR A 5 -3.07 5.30 -13.53
CA THR A 5 -1.71 5.85 -13.61
C THR A 5 -1.02 5.88 -12.25
N ILE A 6 -1.75 6.25 -11.19
CA ILE A 6 -1.20 6.27 -9.82
C ILE A 6 -0.79 4.86 -9.40
N ILE A 7 -1.64 3.87 -9.67
CA ILE A 7 -1.38 2.47 -9.32
C ILE A 7 -0.17 1.93 -10.08
N GLU A 8 -0.12 2.18 -11.39
CA GLU A 8 0.99 1.74 -12.24
C GLU A 8 2.32 2.34 -11.81
N ASP A 9 2.34 3.64 -11.53
CA ASP A 9 3.56 4.34 -11.09
C ASP A 9 4.06 3.78 -9.75
N LEU A 10 3.15 3.56 -8.80
CA LEU A 10 3.51 2.96 -7.51
C LEU A 10 4.03 1.54 -7.68
N GLN A 11 3.36 0.74 -8.51
CA GLN A 11 3.78 -0.64 -8.77
C GLN A 11 5.18 -0.68 -9.36
N ASP A 12 5.46 0.15 -10.33
CA ASP A 12 6.78 0.22 -10.98
C ASP A 12 7.86 0.66 -10.00
N MET A 13 7.59 1.70 -9.22
CA MET A 13 8.55 2.22 -8.24
C MET A 13 8.83 1.19 -7.15
N LEU A 14 7.80 0.58 -6.58
CA LEU A 14 7.94 -0.42 -5.52
C LEU A 14 8.61 -1.70 -6.02
N TYR A 15 8.32 -2.13 -7.24
CA TYR A 15 9.00 -3.27 -7.85
C TYR A 15 10.50 -3.03 -7.97
N LYS A 16 10.89 -1.82 -8.36
CA LYS A 16 12.31 -1.44 -8.48
C LYS A 16 13.01 -1.47 -7.13
N GLU A 17 12.35 -0.95 -6.09
CA GLU A 17 12.94 -0.84 -4.74
C GLU A 17 12.86 -2.15 -3.95
N LEU A 18 11.83 -2.95 -4.19
CA LEU A 18 11.52 -4.18 -3.45
C LEU A 18 11.25 -5.34 -4.43
N PRO A 19 12.26 -5.78 -5.20
CA PRO A 19 12.04 -6.75 -6.29
C PRO A 19 11.62 -8.14 -5.83
N LYS A 20 11.77 -8.47 -4.56
CA LYS A 20 11.37 -9.78 -4.01
C LYS A 20 9.96 -9.80 -3.43
N VAL A 21 9.31 -8.65 -3.38
CA VAL A 21 7.94 -8.54 -2.87
C VAL A 21 6.97 -8.68 -4.02
N PHE A 22 5.89 -9.46 -3.81
CA PHE A 22 4.81 -9.57 -4.78
C PHE A 22 3.99 -8.28 -4.74
N ILE A 23 3.84 -7.61 -5.88
CA ILE A 23 3.15 -6.32 -5.95
C ILE A 23 2.08 -6.40 -7.03
N ASP A 24 0.82 -6.17 -6.65
CA ASP A 24 -0.31 -6.27 -7.55
C ASP A 24 -1.34 -5.20 -7.21
N ARG A 25 -2.29 -5.03 -8.09
CA ARG A 25 -3.50 -4.28 -7.81
C ARG A 25 -4.37 -5.08 -6.84
N ASP A 26 -5.00 -4.40 -5.87
CA ASP A 26 -5.92 -5.04 -4.94
C ASP A 26 -7.28 -5.26 -5.63
N TRP A 27 -7.69 -6.54 -5.77
CA TRP A 27 -9.01 -6.92 -6.27
C TRP A 27 -9.73 -7.85 -5.29
N GLY A 28 -9.27 -7.92 -4.01
CA GLY A 28 -9.86 -8.75 -2.97
C GLY A 28 -9.15 -10.08 -2.74
N GLN A 29 -7.92 -10.24 -3.20
CA GLN A 29 -7.16 -11.50 -3.10
C GLN A 29 -7.05 -11.99 -1.66
N LEU A 30 -6.85 -11.10 -0.68
CA LEU A 30 -6.65 -11.49 0.71
C LEU A 30 -7.90 -12.06 1.37
N ASP A 31 -9.08 -11.79 0.81
CA ASP A 31 -10.35 -12.29 1.33
C ASP A 31 -10.66 -13.72 0.85
N LEU A 32 -9.88 -14.24 -0.08
CA LEU A 32 -10.03 -15.60 -0.56
C LEU A 32 -9.38 -16.58 0.41
N GLU A 33 -9.92 -17.81 0.47
CA GLU A 33 -9.41 -18.86 1.36
C GLU A 33 -7.94 -19.15 1.13
N GLN A 34 -7.52 -19.19 -0.13
CA GLN A 34 -6.11 -19.32 -0.53
C GLN A 34 -5.74 -18.11 -1.40
N PRO A 35 -5.31 -17.00 -0.78
CA PRO A 35 -5.01 -15.80 -1.55
C PRO A 35 -4.00 -16.06 -2.69
N PRO A 36 -4.34 -15.70 -3.93
CA PRO A 36 -3.45 -15.90 -5.07
C PRO A 36 -2.37 -14.81 -5.13
N VAL A 37 -1.50 -14.81 -4.14
CA VAL A 37 -0.41 -13.83 -4.02
C VAL A 37 0.88 -14.54 -3.63
N GLY A 38 2.02 -13.95 -4.01
CA GLY A 38 3.30 -14.28 -3.40
C GLY A 38 3.42 -13.63 -2.03
N TRP A 39 4.23 -14.16 -1.15
CA TRP A 39 4.43 -13.62 0.19
C TRP A 39 5.87 -13.15 0.40
N PRO A 40 6.11 -11.98 1.00
CA PRO A 40 5.12 -10.96 1.35
C PRO A 40 4.54 -10.27 0.12
N CYS A 41 3.38 -9.62 0.28
CA CYS A 41 2.73 -8.92 -0.83
C CYS A 41 2.37 -7.48 -0.48
N ILE A 42 2.30 -6.66 -1.53
CA ILE A 42 1.75 -5.30 -1.48
C ILE A 42 0.63 -5.25 -2.51
N LEU A 43 -0.57 -4.88 -2.06
CA LEU A 43 -1.74 -4.73 -2.94
C LEU A 43 -2.16 -3.27 -2.94
N ILE A 44 -2.30 -2.68 -4.13
CA ILE A 44 -2.52 -1.25 -4.31
C ILE A 44 -3.90 -1.01 -4.89
N ASP A 45 -4.65 -0.07 -4.29
CA ASP A 45 -5.93 0.35 -4.85
C ASP A 45 -6.22 1.81 -4.54
N ILE A 46 -7.22 2.33 -5.20
CA ILE A 46 -7.80 3.64 -4.90
C ILE A 46 -9.13 3.37 -4.21
N GLU A 47 -9.20 3.74 -2.92
CA GLU A 47 -10.36 3.49 -2.08
C GLU A 47 -11.47 4.48 -2.35
N GLU A 48 -11.11 5.74 -2.59
CA GLU A 48 -12.08 6.82 -2.72
C GLU A 48 -11.52 7.94 -3.57
N VAL A 49 -12.41 8.57 -4.34
CA VAL A 49 -12.10 9.80 -5.06
C VAL A 49 -13.17 10.84 -4.74
N GLN A 50 -12.76 11.99 -4.23
CA GLN A 50 -13.63 13.10 -3.90
C GLN A 50 -13.41 14.24 -4.88
N PRO A 51 -14.38 14.55 -5.78
CA PRO A 51 -14.27 15.70 -6.65
C PRO A 51 -14.36 17.01 -5.84
N ARG A 52 -13.51 17.96 -6.17
CA ARG A 52 -13.57 19.30 -5.59
C ARG A 52 -13.65 20.33 -6.70
N PRO A 53 -14.82 20.91 -6.94
CA PRO A 53 -14.94 21.98 -7.95
C PRO A 53 -14.15 23.20 -7.51
N LEU A 54 -13.41 23.78 -8.45
CA LEU A 54 -12.71 25.05 -8.23
C LEU A 54 -13.56 26.20 -8.79
N THR A 55 -13.34 27.40 -8.25
CA THR A 55 -14.12 28.59 -8.64
C THR A 55 -13.91 29.00 -10.09
N ASP A 56 -12.85 28.55 -10.72
CA ASP A 56 -12.51 28.82 -12.13
C ASP A 56 -13.10 27.79 -13.10
N GLY A 57 -13.97 26.89 -12.62
CA GLY A 57 -14.59 25.85 -13.43
C GLY A 57 -13.76 24.59 -13.61
N ASN A 58 -12.54 24.52 -13.05
CA ASN A 58 -11.73 23.31 -13.06
C ASN A 58 -12.09 22.42 -11.88
N GLU A 59 -12.09 21.11 -12.11
CA GLU A 59 -12.28 20.14 -11.04
C GLU A 59 -10.91 19.63 -10.57
N ARG A 60 -10.75 19.56 -9.27
CA ARG A 60 -9.61 18.90 -8.65
C ARG A 60 -10.12 17.76 -7.79
N ASN A 61 -9.62 16.56 -8.09
CA ASN A 61 -10.02 15.36 -7.37
C ASN A 61 -9.02 15.07 -6.27
N LYS A 62 -9.53 14.62 -5.13
CA LYS A 62 -8.71 14.08 -4.06
C LYS A 62 -8.88 12.57 -4.04
N ALA A 63 -7.80 11.83 -4.21
CA ALA A 63 -7.82 10.39 -4.18
C ALA A 63 -7.22 9.86 -2.88
N ILE A 64 -7.82 8.81 -2.35
CA ILE A 64 -7.28 8.03 -1.24
C ILE A 64 -6.70 6.75 -1.84
N VAL A 65 -5.39 6.60 -1.73
CA VAL A 65 -4.64 5.43 -2.22
C VAL A 65 -4.35 4.55 -1.03
N VAL A 66 -4.62 3.25 -1.16
CA VAL A 66 -4.41 2.27 -0.09
C VAL A 66 -3.41 1.23 -0.55
N LEU A 67 -2.39 1.00 0.26
CA LEU A 67 -1.47 -0.11 0.11
C LEU A 67 -1.73 -1.09 1.24
N LYS A 68 -2.13 -2.32 0.90
CA LYS A 68 -2.22 -3.42 1.87
C LYS A 68 -0.92 -4.20 1.81
N VAL A 69 -0.30 -4.39 2.96
CA VAL A 69 0.96 -5.12 3.10
C VAL A 69 0.68 -6.34 3.96
N ALA A 70 0.94 -7.52 3.44
CA ALA A 70 0.58 -8.75 4.14
C ALA A 70 1.63 -9.84 3.96
N ASN A 71 1.72 -10.71 4.95
CA ASN A 71 2.57 -11.89 4.91
C ASN A 71 1.96 -13.00 5.77
N LYS A 72 2.35 -14.22 5.48
CA LYS A 72 1.98 -15.37 6.33
C LYS A 72 2.71 -15.25 7.66
N ARG A 73 1.99 -15.55 8.72
CA ARG A 73 2.56 -15.56 10.07
C ARG A 73 3.04 -16.97 10.41
N THR A 74 4.36 -17.16 10.41
CA THR A 74 4.97 -18.48 10.59
C THR A 74 5.95 -18.55 11.77
N ASN A 75 6.27 -17.42 12.40
CA ASN A 75 7.28 -17.37 13.48
C ASN A 75 6.67 -16.85 14.77
N SER A 76 7.16 -17.40 15.91
CA SER A 76 6.72 -16.96 17.22
C SER A 76 7.31 -15.59 17.56
N SER A 77 6.46 -14.72 18.11
CA SER A 77 6.83 -13.39 18.62
C SER A 77 6.81 -13.35 20.16
N SER A 78 6.60 -14.49 20.81
CA SER A 78 6.59 -14.58 22.26
C SER A 78 7.91 -14.07 22.87
N ALA A 79 7.85 -13.47 24.04
CA ALA A 79 9.04 -13.03 24.77
C ALA A 79 10.02 -14.18 25.07
N HIS A 80 9.52 -15.42 25.11
CA HIS A 80 10.33 -16.62 25.33
C HIS A 80 10.84 -17.27 24.04
N ALA A 81 10.45 -16.76 22.87
CA ALA A 81 10.89 -17.31 21.60
C ALA A 81 12.38 -17.03 21.34
N PRO A 82 13.07 -17.88 20.58
CA PRO A 82 14.43 -17.58 20.14
C PRO A 82 14.50 -16.24 19.44
N ARG A 83 15.62 -15.54 19.59
CA ARG A 83 15.83 -14.20 19.00
C ARG A 83 15.57 -14.18 17.49
N VAL A 84 16.03 -15.20 16.77
CA VAL A 84 15.85 -15.31 15.31
C VAL A 84 14.36 -15.35 14.94
N SER A 85 13.55 -16.11 15.70
CA SER A 85 12.09 -16.18 15.47
C SER A 85 11.43 -14.85 15.76
N LYS A 86 11.83 -14.15 16.84
CA LYS A 86 11.29 -12.83 17.16
C LYS A 86 11.62 -11.80 16.07
N GLU A 87 12.85 -11.81 15.58
CA GLU A 87 13.26 -10.90 14.49
C GLU A 87 12.45 -11.16 13.22
N LYS A 88 12.29 -12.42 12.82
CA LYS A 88 11.48 -12.79 11.67
C LYS A 88 10.00 -12.42 11.83
N SER A 89 9.48 -12.53 13.06
CA SER A 89 8.10 -12.17 13.33
C SER A 89 7.82 -10.67 13.14
N MET A 90 8.85 -9.83 13.14
CA MET A 90 8.73 -8.38 12.95
C MET A 90 8.95 -7.94 11.49
N GLU A 91 9.32 -8.87 10.60
CA GLU A 91 9.67 -8.52 9.21
C GLU A 91 8.55 -7.79 8.47
N THR A 92 7.29 -8.23 8.64
CA THR A 92 6.15 -7.60 7.96
C THR A 92 5.94 -6.17 8.47
N LEU A 93 6.02 -5.98 9.77
CA LEU A 93 5.88 -4.64 10.35
C LEU A 93 7.03 -3.73 9.89
N ASN A 94 8.26 -4.25 9.87
CA ASN A 94 9.43 -3.49 9.40
C ASN A 94 9.31 -3.16 7.91
N LEU A 95 8.74 -4.06 7.12
CA LEU A 95 8.49 -3.81 5.69
C LEU A 95 7.58 -2.60 5.49
N THR A 96 6.60 -2.38 6.37
CA THR A 96 5.74 -1.19 6.27
C THR A 96 6.54 0.09 6.44
N ASP A 97 7.55 0.10 7.30
CA ASP A 97 8.43 1.27 7.46
C ASP A 97 9.25 1.54 6.20
N ASP A 98 9.76 0.47 5.58
CA ASP A 98 10.50 0.60 4.33
C ASP A 98 9.60 1.17 3.21
N ILE A 99 8.39 0.63 3.08
CA ILE A 99 7.41 1.10 2.11
C ILE A 99 7.07 2.57 2.36
N GLN A 100 6.84 2.95 3.61
CA GLN A 100 6.56 4.34 3.98
C GLN A 100 7.69 5.27 3.51
N GLY A 101 8.93 4.84 3.65
CA GLY A 101 10.09 5.61 3.19
C GLY A 101 10.09 5.85 1.68
N PHE A 102 9.58 4.89 0.89
CA PHE A 102 9.50 5.04 -0.58
C PHE A 102 8.26 5.80 -1.04
N VAL A 103 7.14 5.66 -0.36
CA VAL A 103 5.83 6.17 -0.80
C VAL A 103 5.55 7.59 -0.31
N LYS A 104 6.00 7.92 0.89
CA LYS A 104 5.82 9.27 1.44
C LYS A 104 6.48 10.30 0.51
N ASP A 105 5.74 11.34 0.18
CA ASP A 105 6.17 12.42 -0.72
C ASP A 105 6.53 11.93 -2.14
N TYR A 106 6.05 10.73 -2.53
CA TYR A 106 6.28 10.21 -3.86
C TYR A 106 5.30 10.79 -4.88
N ALA A 107 5.82 11.17 -6.01
CA ALA A 107 5.11 11.34 -7.28
C ALA A 107 6.11 11.03 -8.38
N ALA A 108 5.68 10.35 -9.42
CA ALA A 108 6.54 10.05 -10.55
C ALA A 108 6.99 11.35 -11.23
N GLU A 109 8.13 11.33 -11.89
CA GLU A 109 8.61 12.48 -12.66
C GLU A 109 7.58 12.85 -13.71
N GLY A 110 7.21 14.14 -13.75
CA GLY A 110 6.18 14.61 -14.67
C GLY A 110 4.76 14.19 -14.34
N ALA A 111 4.52 13.70 -13.13
CA ALA A 111 3.20 13.22 -12.72
C ALA A 111 2.15 14.33 -12.70
N GLU A 112 0.92 13.97 -13.09
CA GLU A 112 -0.24 14.86 -13.05
C GLU A 112 -0.97 14.82 -11.71
N TYR A 113 -0.45 14.08 -10.75
CA TYR A 113 -0.97 14.01 -9.39
C TYR A 113 0.06 14.56 -8.41
N SER A 114 -0.41 15.03 -7.26
CA SER A 114 0.46 15.59 -6.23
C SER A 114 1.20 14.50 -5.45
N LYS A 115 2.25 14.89 -4.76
CA LYS A 115 3.01 13.98 -3.88
C LYS A 115 2.09 13.33 -2.85
N LEU A 116 2.25 12.03 -2.68
CA LEU A 116 1.45 11.25 -1.74
C LEU A 116 1.75 11.65 -0.31
N GLN A 117 0.69 11.90 0.47
CA GLN A 117 0.79 12.26 1.88
C GLN A 117 0.13 11.19 2.73
N ALA A 118 0.81 10.76 3.79
CA ALA A 118 0.29 9.74 4.70
C ALA A 118 -0.95 10.26 5.45
N VAL A 119 -1.98 9.43 5.52
CA VAL A 119 -3.23 9.71 6.21
C VAL A 119 -3.40 8.83 7.44
N SER A 120 -3.24 7.52 7.27
CA SER A 120 -3.46 6.55 8.35
C SER A 120 -2.72 5.25 8.09
N PHE A 121 -2.53 4.51 9.17
CA PHE A 121 -1.96 3.17 9.19
C PHE A 121 -2.79 2.35 10.16
N TYR A 122 -3.25 1.16 9.75
CA TYR A 122 -4.01 0.31 10.63
C TYR A 122 -3.83 -1.16 10.30
N LYS A 123 -4.04 -2.00 11.30
CA LYS A 123 -3.95 -3.45 11.16
C LYS A 123 -5.20 -3.99 10.44
N LEU A 124 -4.98 -4.91 9.51
CA LEU A 124 -6.07 -5.65 8.87
C LEU A 124 -6.58 -6.73 9.82
N GLU A 125 -7.91 -6.89 9.87
CA GLU A 125 -8.58 -7.86 10.73
C GLU A 125 -9.14 -9.03 9.91
N ASN A 126 -9.46 -10.13 10.59
CA ASN A 126 -10.14 -11.29 10.00
C ASN A 126 -9.37 -11.98 8.87
N LEU A 127 -8.03 -12.03 9.00
CA LEU A 127 -7.16 -12.74 8.07
C LEU A 127 -6.46 -13.88 8.80
N PRO A 128 -7.07 -15.10 8.87
CA PRO A 128 -6.46 -16.21 9.62
C PRO A 128 -5.07 -16.57 9.11
N GLY A 129 -4.10 -16.61 10.02
CA GLY A 129 -2.72 -16.98 9.70
C GLY A 129 -1.95 -15.95 8.88
N ILE A 130 -2.51 -14.75 8.70
CA ILE A 130 -1.90 -13.67 7.94
C ILE A 130 -1.79 -12.44 8.81
N GLU A 131 -0.63 -11.81 8.79
CA GLU A 131 -0.41 -10.49 9.37
C GLU A 131 -0.49 -9.47 8.24
N GLY A 132 -1.35 -8.48 8.37
CA GLY A 132 -1.54 -7.46 7.35
C GLY A 132 -1.81 -6.09 7.91
N TYR A 133 -1.44 -5.09 7.14
CA TYR A 133 -1.61 -3.67 7.47
C TYR A 133 -2.09 -2.92 6.26
N ALA A 134 -2.88 -1.87 6.50
CA ALA A 134 -3.27 -0.92 5.46
C ALA A 134 -2.58 0.41 5.69
N MET A 135 -2.00 0.95 4.64
CA MET A 135 -1.34 2.25 4.64
C MET A 135 -2.11 3.15 3.68
N ARG A 136 -2.70 4.23 4.18
CA ARG A 136 -3.53 5.12 3.39
C ARG A 136 -2.82 6.43 3.13
N TYR A 137 -2.89 6.87 1.89
CA TYR A 137 -2.26 8.10 1.41
C TYR A 137 -3.29 8.93 0.66
N THR A 138 -3.07 10.24 0.63
CA THR A 138 -3.88 11.15 -0.16
C THR A 138 -3.02 11.80 -1.24
N THR A 139 -3.64 12.03 -2.38
CA THR A 139 -3.06 12.81 -3.48
C THR A 139 -4.19 13.56 -4.18
N SER A 140 -3.86 14.59 -4.91
CA SER A 140 -4.83 15.32 -5.71
C SER A 140 -4.38 15.41 -7.16
N TYR A 141 -5.35 15.42 -8.06
CA TYR A 141 -5.09 15.54 -9.48
C TYR A 141 -6.23 16.30 -10.15
N ARG A 142 -5.92 16.89 -11.30
CA ARG A 142 -6.93 17.59 -12.08
C ARG A 142 -7.84 16.56 -12.75
N GLY A 143 -9.17 16.70 -12.59
CA GLY A 143 -10.15 15.84 -13.21
C GLY A 143 -10.28 16.09 -14.70
N ASN A 144 -10.64 15.05 -15.45
CA ASN A 144 -10.97 15.14 -16.87
C ASN A 144 -12.47 15.24 -17.04
#